data_1fac397333f6913d5474e3f734545a6d
#
_entry.id   1fac397333f6913d5474e3f734545a6d
#
_cell.length_a   1.000
_cell.length_b   1.000
_cell.length_c   1.000
_cell.angle_alpha   90.00
_cell.angle_beta   90.00
_cell.angle_gamma   90.00
#
_symmetry.space_group_name_H-M   'P 1'
#
loop_
_entity.id
_entity.type
_entity.pdbx_description
1 polymer ?
#
loop_
_entity_poly.entity_id
_entity_poly.type
_entity_poly.pdbx_seq_one_letter_code
_entity_poly.pdbx_strand_id
1 'polypeptide(L)'
;MMGVLPQDFAVFGAANKADFLGANCGIGPAELLHSISGMAQADIDTPLIAKGNCGIPSYVDGAIHYHGTPALMADYALFARDMGVRIIGGCCGTSPDHVAAMSQALAQTPVRPFDEAAMQRALGQPWANIPENPGAEGRRKSRRSRRK
;
A
#
# COMPACT_ATOMS: atom_id res chain seq x y z
N MET A 1 12.44 12.24 -8.03
CA MET A 1 11.21 12.66 -7.36
C MET A 1 11.61 13.12 -5.97
N MET A 2 11.26 14.30 -5.58
CA MET A 2 11.45 14.80 -4.20
C MET A 2 10.40 14.07 -3.35
N GLY A 3 10.84 13.19 -2.44
CA GLY A 3 9.94 12.37 -1.66
C GLY A 3 9.14 13.23 -0.67
N VAL A 4 7.84 13.33 -0.85
CA VAL A 4 6.93 13.80 0.19
C VAL A 4 6.63 12.61 1.09
N LEU A 5 6.78 12.77 2.39
CA LEU A 5 6.44 11.72 3.34
C LEU A 5 4.92 11.55 3.43
N PRO A 6 4.41 10.34 3.70
CA PRO A 6 2.98 10.10 3.87
C PRO A 6 2.34 11.00 4.95
N GLN A 7 3.04 11.24 6.04
CA GLN A 7 2.59 12.16 7.10
C GLN A 7 2.44 13.60 6.60
N ASP A 8 3.43 14.10 5.84
CA ASP A 8 3.39 15.47 5.30
C ASP A 8 2.22 15.64 4.33
N PHE A 9 1.98 14.61 3.49
CA PHE A 9 0.83 14.57 2.59
C PHE A 9 -0.49 14.60 3.36
N ALA A 10 -0.59 13.83 4.45
CA ALA A 10 -1.79 13.77 5.27
C ALA A 10 -2.08 15.12 5.95
N VAL A 11 -1.07 15.75 6.54
CA VAL A 11 -1.19 17.09 7.13
C VAL A 11 -1.60 18.14 6.09
N PHE A 12 -0.98 18.10 4.91
CA PHE A 12 -1.31 19.01 3.81
C PHE A 12 -2.78 18.82 3.36
N GLY A 13 -3.24 17.60 3.19
CA GLY A 13 -4.61 17.31 2.77
C GLY A 13 -5.64 17.77 3.80
N ALA A 14 -5.39 17.50 5.07
CA ALA A 14 -6.27 17.95 6.17
C ALA A 14 -6.33 19.48 6.25
N ALA A 15 -5.19 20.17 6.13
CA ALA A 15 -5.12 21.63 6.12
C ALA A 15 -5.88 22.24 4.93
N ASN A 16 -5.98 21.53 3.82
CA ASN A 16 -6.76 21.93 2.65
C ASN A 16 -8.20 21.41 2.66
N LYS A 17 -8.67 20.90 3.79
CA LYS A 17 -10.06 20.46 4.00
C LYS A 17 -10.50 19.34 3.04
N ALA A 18 -9.60 18.40 2.75
CA ALA A 18 -9.97 17.22 2.00
C ALA A 18 -10.98 16.37 2.80
N ASP A 19 -12.06 15.92 2.16
CA ASP A 19 -13.07 15.07 2.79
C ASP A 19 -12.54 13.68 3.10
N PHE A 20 -11.61 13.19 2.29
CA PHE A 20 -10.94 11.90 2.43
C PHE A 20 -9.50 12.00 1.93
N LEU A 21 -8.61 11.20 2.51
CA LEU A 21 -7.23 11.05 2.10
C LEU A 21 -6.88 9.58 1.95
N GLY A 22 -5.91 9.25 1.13
CA GLY A 22 -5.49 7.87 1.05
C GLY A 22 -4.57 7.55 -0.11
N ALA A 23 -4.43 6.26 -0.35
CA ALA A 23 -3.62 5.76 -1.43
C ALA A 23 -4.31 4.60 -2.16
N ASN A 24 -3.96 4.44 -3.43
CA ASN A 24 -4.43 3.31 -4.23
C ASN A 24 -3.34 2.81 -5.16
N CYS A 25 -3.51 1.60 -5.66
CA CYS A 25 -2.59 0.96 -6.60
C CYS A 25 -1.20 0.71 -5.98
N GLY A 26 -0.14 1.16 -6.61
CA GLY A 26 1.24 0.93 -6.18
C GLY A 26 1.76 -0.45 -6.56
N ILE A 27 2.68 -1.00 -5.77
CA ILE A 27 3.32 -2.29 -6.03
C ILE A 27 2.44 -3.42 -5.51
N GLY A 28 2.09 -3.39 -4.23
CA GLY A 28 1.30 -4.43 -3.59
C GLY A 28 0.63 -3.96 -2.30
N PRO A 29 -0.10 -4.86 -1.62
CA PRO A 29 -0.85 -4.51 -0.42
C PRO A 29 0.05 -4.12 0.76
N ALA A 30 1.23 -4.74 0.92
CA ALA A 30 2.16 -4.41 2.00
C ALA A 30 2.70 -2.97 1.87
N GLU A 31 3.14 -2.58 0.67
CA GLU A 31 3.65 -1.24 0.37
C GLU A 31 2.59 -0.17 0.52
N LEU A 32 1.36 -0.49 0.10
CA LEU A 32 0.25 0.43 0.27
C LEU A 32 -0.03 0.67 1.76
N LEU A 33 -0.15 -0.40 2.56
CA LEU A 33 -0.42 -0.28 3.98
C LEU A 33 0.72 0.40 4.75
N HIS A 34 1.96 0.23 4.33
CA HIS A 34 3.07 1.00 4.90
C HIS A 34 2.88 2.51 4.67
N SER A 35 2.46 2.92 3.46
CA SER A 35 2.16 4.32 3.17
C SER A 35 0.96 4.83 3.97
N ILE A 36 -0.09 4.03 4.09
CA ILE A 36 -1.28 4.35 4.91
C ILE A 36 -0.91 4.48 6.40
N SER A 37 -0.06 3.60 6.93
CA SER A 37 0.44 3.68 8.30
C SER A 37 1.14 5.02 8.57
N GLY A 38 1.96 5.48 7.63
CA GLY A 38 2.57 6.80 7.72
C GLY A 38 1.55 7.95 7.72
N MET A 39 0.45 7.85 6.95
CA MET A 39 -0.63 8.85 7.00
C MET A 39 -1.39 8.80 8.33
N ALA A 40 -1.65 7.61 8.85
CA ALA A 40 -2.36 7.45 10.13
C ALA A 40 -1.59 8.01 11.32
N GLN A 41 -0.25 8.03 11.25
CA GLN A 41 0.61 8.63 12.29
C GLN A 41 0.55 10.17 12.33
N ALA A 42 -0.06 10.81 11.34
CA ALA A 42 -0.21 12.26 11.30
C ALA A 42 -1.29 12.80 12.27
N ASP A 43 -2.03 11.91 12.93
CA ASP A 43 -3.09 12.24 13.90
C ASP A 43 -4.08 13.29 13.35
N ILE A 44 -4.64 12.99 12.18
CA ILE A 44 -5.61 13.82 11.48
C ILE A 44 -7.03 13.24 11.60
N ASP A 45 -8.03 14.08 11.66
CA ASP A 45 -9.44 13.66 11.69
C ASP A 45 -9.96 13.21 10.32
N THR A 46 -9.23 13.52 9.23
CA THR A 46 -9.67 13.20 7.87
C THR A 46 -9.68 11.68 7.65
N PRO A 47 -10.80 11.08 7.26
CA PRO A 47 -10.91 9.64 7.06
C PRO A 47 -9.97 9.12 5.97
N LEU A 48 -9.33 7.98 6.21
CA LEU A 48 -8.39 7.35 5.28
C LEU A 48 -9.07 6.35 4.35
N ILE A 49 -8.58 6.29 3.12
CA ILE A 49 -8.95 5.35 2.06
C ILE A 49 -7.75 4.50 1.68
N ALA A 50 -7.94 3.17 1.58
CA ALA A 50 -6.93 2.26 1.06
C ALA A 50 -7.52 1.35 -0.02
N LYS A 51 -6.95 1.35 -1.23
CA LYS A 51 -7.35 0.47 -2.34
C LYS A 51 -6.11 -0.19 -2.94
N GLY A 52 -5.76 -1.37 -2.43
CA GLY A 52 -4.55 -2.12 -2.80
C GLY A 52 -4.70 -2.93 -4.07
N ASN A 53 -3.59 -3.15 -4.77
CA ASN A 53 -3.50 -4.17 -5.82
C ASN A 53 -3.62 -5.56 -5.22
N CYS A 54 -4.15 -6.50 -6.01
CA CYS A 54 -4.21 -7.91 -5.62
C CYS A 54 -2.85 -8.59 -5.81
N GLY A 55 -1.93 -8.31 -4.89
CA GLY A 55 -0.54 -8.77 -4.96
C GLY A 55 0.35 -7.90 -5.85
N ILE A 56 1.60 -8.35 -6.00
CA ILE A 56 2.62 -7.67 -6.81
C ILE A 56 2.40 -8.04 -8.28
N PRO A 57 2.37 -7.04 -9.22
CA PRO A 57 2.24 -7.34 -10.63
C PRO A 57 3.49 -8.06 -11.16
N SER A 58 3.29 -9.10 -11.96
CA SER A 58 4.33 -9.77 -12.74
C SER A 58 4.00 -9.69 -14.23
N TYR A 59 5.03 -9.60 -15.07
CA TYR A 59 4.88 -9.59 -16.51
C TYR A 59 5.23 -10.95 -17.08
N VAL A 60 4.23 -11.66 -17.60
CA VAL A 60 4.39 -13.02 -18.15
C VAL A 60 3.69 -13.06 -19.52
N ASP A 61 4.36 -13.57 -20.53
CA ASP A 61 3.84 -13.79 -21.89
C ASP A 61 3.15 -12.54 -22.51
N GLY A 62 3.71 -11.35 -22.26
CA GLY A 62 3.18 -10.11 -22.82
C GLY A 62 1.99 -9.51 -22.05
N ALA A 63 1.61 -10.07 -20.91
CA ALA A 63 0.51 -9.59 -20.08
C ALA A 63 0.92 -9.39 -18.61
N ILE A 64 0.21 -8.49 -17.93
CA ILE A 64 0.38 -8.26 -16.49
C ILE A 64 -0.53 -9.22 -15.72
N HIS A 65 0.07 -9.98 -14.82
CA HIS A 65 -0.62 -10.91 -13.92
C HIS A 65 -0.48 -10.46 -12.47
N TYR A 66 -1.55 -10.66 -11.71
CA TYR A 66 -1.59 -10.43 -10.27
C TYR A 66 -1.85 -11.76 -9.57
N HIS A 67 -1.00 -12.13 -8.62
CA HIS A 67 -1.02 -13.44 -7.98
C HIS A 67 -1.57 -13.41 -6.54
N GLY A 68 -2.14 -12.30 -6.12
CA GLY A 68 -2.77 -12.21 -4.82
C GLY A 68 -4.01 -13.11 -4.76
N THR A 69 -4.23 -13.71 -3.60
CA THR A 69 -5.39 -14.57 -3.36
C THR A 69 -6.50 -13.80 -2.64
N PRO A 70 -7.76 -14.29 -2.66
CA PRO A 70 -8.82 -13.73 -1.81
C PRO A 70 -8.45 -13.69 -0.32
N ALA A 71 -7.70 -14.70 0.17
CA ALA A 71 -7.21 -14.74 1.56
C ALA A 71 -6.21 -13.60 1.85
N LEU A 72 -5.25 -13.35 0.94
CA LEU A 72 -4.32 -12.23 1.07
C LEU A 72 -5.04 -10.88 1.16
N MET A 73 -6.07 -10.70 0.33
CA MET A 73 -6.85 -9.45 0.34
C MET A 73 -7.76 -9.33 1.56
N ALA A 74 -8.21 -10.45 2.13
CA ALA A 74 -8.91 -10.47 3.42
C ALA A 74 -7.98 -10.00 4.55
N ASP A 75 -6.76 -10.51 4.63
CA ASP A 75 -5.76 -10.08 5.61
C ASP A 75 -5.42 -8.59 5.44
N TYR A 76 -5.20 -8.16 4.20
CA TYR A 76 -4.99 -6.75 3.87
C TYR A 76 -6.13 -5.87 4.41
N ALA A 77 -7.39 -6.27 4.21
CA ALA A 77 -8.54 -5.49 4.66
C ALA A 77 -8.62 -5.40 6.19
N LEU A 78 -8.30 -6.48 6.90
CA LEU A 78 -8.25 -6.49 8.36
C LEU A 78 -7.19 -5.53 8.90
N PHE A 79 -5.96 -5.57 8.37
CA PHE A 79 -4.90 -4.66 8.80
C PHE A 79 -5.21 -3.20 8.44
N ALA A 80 -5.79 -2.93 7.27
CA ALA A 80 -6.24 -1.58 6.91
C ALA A 80 -7.26 -1.04 7.93
N ARG A 81 -8.29 -1.82 8.27
CA ARG A 81 -9.28 -1.46 9.28
C ARG A 81 -8.66 -1.24 10.65
N ASP A 82 -7.77 -2.14 11.08
CA ASP A 82 -7.11 -2.08 12.39
C ASP A 82 -6.20 -0.85 12.53
N MET A 83 -5.75 -0.24 11.39
CA MET A 83 -5.09 1.08 11.33
C MET A 83 -6.06 2.27 11.34
N GLY A 84 -7.37 2.04 11.34
CA GLY A 84 -8.37 3.11 11.32
C GLY A 84 -8.83 3.55 9.92
N VAL A 85 -8.46 2.84 8.86
CA VAL A 85 -8.95 3.12 7.50
C VAL A 85 -10.46 2.93 7.43
N ARG A 86 -11.16 3.89 6.83
CA ARG A 86 -12.64 3.93 6.78
C ARG A 86 -13.21 3.38 5.47
N ILE A 87 -12.49 3.52 4.38
CA ILE A 87 -12.89 2.99 3.07
C ILE A 87 -11.81 2.05 2.58
N ILE A 88 -12.16 0.79 2.42
CA ILE A 88 -11.23 -0.29 2.05
C ILE A 88 -11.72 -0.94 0.76
N GLY A 89 -10.82 -1.15 -0.17
CA GLY A 89 -11.14 -1.78 -1.43
C GLY A 89 -9.92 -2.32 -2.15
N GLY A 90 -10.15 -2.84 -3.33
CA GLY A 90 -9.10 -3.30 -4.23
C GLY A 90 -8.83 -2.33 -5.37
N CYS A 91 -7.75 -2.58 -6.11
CA CYS A 91 -7.37 -1.90 -7.34
C CYS A 91 -7.05 -2.93 -8.42
N CYS A 92 -5.88 -2.86 -9.05
CA CYS A 92 -5.51 -3.76 -10.15
C CYS A 92 -5.44 -5.23 -9.69
N GLY A 93 -5.93 -6.13 -10.54
CA GLY A 93 -6.00 -7.57 -10.27
C GLY A 93 -7.11 -8.01 -9.30
N THR A 94 -7.85 -7.09 -8.71
CA THR A 94 -8.95 -7.42 -7.78
C THR A 94 -10.18 -7.89 -8.54
N SER A 95 -10.72 -9.04 -8.16
CA SER A 95 -11.96 -9.64 -8.67
C SER A 95 -13.08 -9.55 -7.63
N PRO A 96 -14.33 -9.87 -8.00
CA PRO A 96 -15.44 -9.97 -7.06
C PRO A 96 -15.17 -10.91 -5.87
N ASP A 97 -14.45 -12.02 -6.10
CA ASP A 97 -14.12 -12.98 -5.03
C ASP A 97 -13.19 -12.36 -3.96
N HIS A 98 -12.25 -11.52 -4.38
CA HIS A 98 -11.40 -10.77 -3.45
C HIS A 98 -12.24 -9.79 -2.62
N VAL A 99 -13.16 -9.07 -3.24
CA VAL A 99 -14.04 -8.13 -2.53
C VAL A 99 -14.95 -8.87 -1.56
N ALA A 100 -15.51 -10.02 -1.96
CA ALA A 100 -16.32 -10.85 -1.09
C ALA A 100 -15.52 -11.34 0.15
N ALA A 101 -14.29 -11.81 -0.06
CA ALA A 101 -13.42 -12.25 1.02
C ALA A 101 -13.07 -11.11 1.99
N MET A 102 -12.73 -9.92 1.47
CA MET A 102 -12.49 -8.73 2.29
C MET A 102 -13.74 -8.39 3.13
N SER A 103 -14.91 -8.33 2.51
CA SER A 103 -16.16 -7.99 3.17
C SER A 103 -16.51 -9.00 4.26
N GLN A 104 -16.37 -10.29 3.98
CA GLN A 104 -16.63 -11.36 4.93
C GLN A 104 -15.68 -11.30 6.12
N ALA A 105 -14.38 -11.12 5.88
CA ALA A 105 -13.39 -10.99 6.94
C ALA A 105 -13.67 -9.80 7.86
N LEU A 106 -13.99 -8.64 7.29
CA LEU A 106 -14.33 -7.43 8.03
C LEU A 106 -15.60 -7.60 8.90
N ALA A 107 -16.59 -8.34 8.40
CA ALA A 107 -17.85 -8.60 9.13
C ALA A 107 -17.67 -9.61 10.27
N GLN A 108 -16.78 -10.59 10.12
CA GLN A 108 -16.63 -11.72 11.06
C GLN A 108 -15.53 -11.51 12.09
N THR A 109 -14.57 -10.60 11.83
CA THR A 109 -13.42 -10.40 12.71
C THR A 109 -13.57 -9.08 13.47
N PRO A 110 -13.47 -9.08 14.80
CA PRO A 110 -13.49 -7.84 15.59
C PRO A 110 -12.26 -6.97 15.29
N VAL A 111 -12.40 -5.66 15.49
CA VAL A 111 -11.28 -4.71 15.41
C VAL A 111 -10.25 -5.03 16.48
N ARG A 112 -8.97 -4.97 16.12
CA ARG A 112 -7.82 -5.23 17.02
C ARG A 112 -6.86 -4.04 16.97
N PRO A 113 -6.01 -3.88 17.98
CA PRO A 113 -4.87 -2.98 17.87
C PRO A 113 -4.01 -3.36 16.66
N PHE A 114 -3.56 -2.37 15.90
CA PHE A 114 -2.71 -2.61 14.75
C PHE A 114 -1.35 -3.18 15.18
N ASP A 115 -0.93 -4.25 14.54
CA ASP A 115 0.37 -4.92 14.72
C ASP A 115 1.11 -4.95 13.38
N GLU A 116 2.11 -4.07 13.23
CA GLU A 116 2.92 -3.97 12.02
C GLU A 116 3.71 -5.25 11.75
N ALA A 117 4.23 -5.91 12.78
CA ALA A 117 4.98 -7.15 12.61
C ALA A 117 4.07 -8.30 12.12
N ALA A 118 2.83 -8.36 12.60
CA ALA A 118 1.85 -9.32 12.09
C ALA A 118 1.47 -9.01 10.64
N MET A 119 1.30 -7.75 10.28
CA MET A 119 1.04 -7.32 8.90
C MET A 119 2.19 -7.76 7.97
N GLN A 120 3.45 -7.50 8.35
CA GLN A 120 4.60 -7.90 7.54
C GLN A 120 4.74 -9.43 7.40
N ARG A 121 4.35 -10.20 8.41
CA ARG A 121 4.32 -11.67 8.31
C ARG A 121 3.26 -12.17 7.34
N ALA A 122 2.10 -11.53 7.31
CA ALA A 122 0.96 -11.95 6.48
C ALA A 122 1.07 -11.46 5.02
N LEU A 123 1.46 -10.21 4.81
CA LEU A 123 1.48 -9.57 3.50
C LEU A 123 2.87 -9.49 2.86
N GLY A 124 3.92 -9.81 3.60
CA GLY A 124 5.32 -9.62 3.19
C GLY A 124 5.89 -8.29 3.65
N GLN A 125 7.22 -8.19 3.61
CA GLN A 125 7.91 -6.95 3.93
C GLN A 125 7.77 -5.98 2.75
N PRO A 126 7.39 -4.71 3.01
CA PRO A 126 7.31 -3.70 1.95
C PRO A 126 8.65 -3.57 1.21
N TRP A 127 8.59 -3.50 -0.10
CA TRP A 127 9.73 -3.37 -1.03
C TRP A 127 10.78 -4.49 -1.01
N ALA A 128 10.60 -5.57 -0.26
CA ALA A 128 11.55 -6.69 -0.23
C ALA A 128 11.77 -7.36 -1.59
N ASN A 129 10.78 -7.32 -2.47
CA ASN A 129 10.79 -7.97 -3.78
C ASN A 129 10.94 -6.99 -4.96
N ILE A 130 11.36 -5.76 -4.71
CA ILE A 130 11.68 -4.83 -5.80
C ILE A 130 13.06 -5.24 -6.34
N PRO A 131 13.17 -5.64 -7.62
CA PRO A 131 14.47 -5.92 -8.21
C PRO A 131 15.36 -4.67 -8.07
N GLU A 132 16.57 -4.86 -7.57
CA GLU A 132 17.57 -3.78 -7.59
C GLU A 132 17.72 -3.31 -9.05
N ASN A 133 17.49 -2.02 -9.28
CA ASN A 133 17.60 -1.46 -10.61
C ASN A 133 19.09 -1.40 -10.98
N PRO A 134 19.60 -2.31 -11.83
CA PRO A 134 21.03 -2.35 -12.16
C PRO A 134 21.55 -1.09 -12.87
N GLY A 135 20.64 -0.18 -13.24
CA GLY A 135 20.98 1.13 -13.80
C GLY A 135 21.24 2.25 -12.78
N ALA A 136 20.98 2.03 -11.50
CA ALA A 136 21.14 3.09 -10.48
C ALA A 136 22.62 3.41 -10.18
N GLU A 137 23.49 2.42 -10.23
CA GLU A 137 24.94 2.61 -10.03
C GLU A 137 25.64 3.29 -11.21
N GLY A 138 25.23 2.98 -12.44
CA GLY A 138 25.76 3.61 -13.64
C GLY A 138 25.49 5.12 -13.73
N ARG A 139 24.34 5.58 -13.26
CA ARG A 139 23.98 7.01 -13.24
C ARG A 139 24.76 7.84 -12.22
N ARG A 140 25.18 7.26 -11.10
CA ARG A 140 26.02 7.95 -10.11
C ARG A 140 27.43 8.19 -10.62
N LYS A 141 28.03 7.24 -11.36
CA LYS A 141 29.38 7.38 -11.94
C LYS A 141 29.41 8.39 -13.09
N SER A 142 28.41 8.43 -13.94
CA SER A 142 28.36 9.35 -15.10
C SER A 142 28.19 10.82 -14.70
N ARG A 143 27.50 11.12 -13.60
CA ARG A 143 27.36 12.49 -13.09
C ARG A 143 28.65 13.03 -12.44
N ARG A 144 29.51 12.15 -11.91
CA ARG A 144 30.78 12.55 -11.28
C ARG A 144 31.88 12.82 -12.31
N SER A 145 31.83 12.19 -13.48
CA SER A 145 32.81 12.40 -14.58
C SER A 145 32.56 13.64 -15.44
N ARG A 146 31.34 14.22 -15.38
CA ARG A 146 30.99 15.45 -16.13
C ARG A 146 31.22 16.75 -15.37
N ARG A 147 31.80 16.68 -14.17
CA ARG A 147 32.15 17.85 -13.32
C ARG A 147 33.66 18.03 -13.13
N LYS A 148 34.47 17.56 -14.10
CA LYS A 148 35.92 17.94 -14.18
C LYS A 148 36.13 18.74 -15.44
#